data_26b363f330514fd32448e472edb4cb26
#
_entry.id   26b363f330514fd32448e472edb4cb26
#
_cell.length_a   1.000
_cell.length_b   1.000
_cell.length_c   1.000
_cell.angle_alpha   90.00
_cell.angle_beta   90.00
_cell.angle_gamma   90.00
#
_symmetry.space_group_name_H-M   'P 1'
#
loop_
_entity.id
_entity.type
_entity.pdbx_description
1 polymer ?
#
loop_
_entity_poly.entity_id
_entity_poly.type
_entity_poly.pdbx_seq_one_letter_code
_entity_poly.pdbx_strand_id
1 'polypeptide(L)'
;MQRNFLEKFLEKISNFPGWIKEIIYIKLSKEVNPQGDLAYIFAVFKPSLTDKGKCELNSRLSGFDNNIYNIFNYCDNNLSISEIALNTYMSLEEIAGYFLFGVDEGYIQLPDNSQILNIAGFLAGKFRTGEYFLQDGAISEQQLDDAVLNYEHRAKKNNKKFGQSLIELGLISDKQLKTILSIKEIAKKRFILDHNDIPKVTEAVDYEKRIKNLEEENRKLRNRINELLNSNGKNV
;
A
#
# COMPACT_ATOMS: atom_id res chain seq x y z
N MET A 1 -3.78 30.33 -6.38
CA MET A 1 -4.97 29.45 -6.48
C MET A 1 -4.75 28.01 -6.00
N GLN A 2 -3.55 27.42 -6.15
CA GLN A 2 -3.23 26.06 -5.73
C GLN A 2 -3.16 25.83 -4.20
N ARG A 3 -2.70 26.79 -3.40
CA ARG A 3 -2.62 26.66 -1.93
C ARG A 3 -3.98 26.38 -1.26
N ASN A 4 -5.03 27.04 -1.70
CA ASN A 4 -6.37 26.88 -1.11
C ASN A 4 -7.01 25.50 -1.39
N PHE A 5 -6.60 24.80 -2.43
CA PHE A 5 -7.09 23.46 -2.75
C PHE A 5 -6.40 22.42 -1.87
N LEU A 6 -5.09 22.54 -1.69
CA LEU A 6 -4.29 21.66 -0.84
C LEU A 6 -4.70 21.74 0.64
N GLU A 7 -4.95 22.96 1.16
CA GLU A 7 -5.39 23.14 2.55
C GLU A 7 -6.77 22.53 2.80
N LYS A 8 -7.74 22.76 1.92
CA LYS A 8 -9.08 22.15 1.99
C LYS A 8 -9.06 20.62 1.81
N PHE A 9 -8.12 20.12 1.02
CA PHE A 9 -7.94 18.70 0.80
C PHE A 9 -7.29 18.05 2.03
N LEU A 10 -6.28 18.69 2.63
CA LEU A 10 -5.65 18.25 3.88
C LEU A 10 -6.62 18.29 5.07
N GLU A 11 -7.51 19.27 5.15
CA GLU A 11 -8.58 19.29 6.16
C GLU A 11 -9.55 18.10 6.00
N LYS A 12 -9.94 17.74 4.77
CA LYS A 12 -10.77 16.55 4.52
C LYS A 12 -10.06 15.25 4.87
N ILE A 13 -8.73 15.21 4.74
CA ILE A 13 -7.90 14.04 5.07
C ILE A 13 -7.60 13.98 6.57
N SER A 14 -7.85 15.05 7.33
CA SER A 14 -7.57 15.07 8.78
C SER A 14 -8.25 13.93 9.54
N ASN A 15 -9.38 13.43 9.03
CA ASN A 15 -10.16 12.35 9.61
C ASN A 15 -9.74 10.94 9.13
N PHE A 16 -8.76 10.82 8.24
CA PHE A 16 -8.27 9.52 7.80
C PHE A 16 -7.19 8.98 8.75
N PRO A 17 -7.09 7.65 8.90
CA PRO A 17 -6.01 7.01 9.64
C PRO A 17 -4.63 7.47 9.15
N GLY A 18 -3.64 7.54 10.07
CA GLY A 18 -2.32 8.10 9.79
C GLY A 18 -1.62 7.53 8.56
N TRP A 19 -1.77 6.22 8.30
CA TRP A 19 -1.18 5.56 7.13
C TRP A 19 -1.85 5.96 5.80
N ILE A 20 -3.19 6.23 5.77
CA ILE A 20 -3.84 6.81 4.57
C ILE A 20 -3.30 8.21 4.34
N LYS A 21 -3.10 9.00 5.41
CA LYS A 21 -2.45 10.32 5.32
C LYS A 21 -1.05 10.20 4.74
N GLU A 22 -0.27 9.21 5.17
CA GLU A 22 1.07 8.95 4.63
C GLU A 22 1.02 8.57 3.15
N ILE A 23 0.12 7.66 2.73
CA ILE A 23 -0.06 7.29 1.31
C ILE A 23 -0.51 8.50 0.46
N ILE A 24 -1.46 9.30 0.98
CA ILE A 24 -1.92 10.50 0.29
C ILE A 24 -0.82 11.56 0.27
N TYR A 25 -0.07 11.72 1.36
CA TYR A 25 1.07 12.63 1.43
C TYR A 25 2.17 12.23 0.44
N ILE A 26 2.47 10.96 0.35
CA ILE A 26 3.38 10.37 -0.64
C ILE A 26 2.87 10.65 -2.07
N LYS A 27 1.57 10.52 -2.31
CA LYS A 27 0.94 10.81 -3.60
C LYS A 27 1.00 12.29 -3.96
N LEU A 28 0.77 13.19 -2.99
CA LEU A 28 0.84 14.64 -3.18
C LEU A 28 2.28 15.14 -3.32
N SER A 29 3.22 14.55 -2.58
CA SER A 29 4.64 14.92 -2.68
C SER A 29 5.24 14.55 -4.04
N LYS A 30 4.66 13.58 -4.76
CA LYS A 30 5.06 13.23 -6.13
C LYS A 30 4.63 14.22 -7.19
N GLU A 31 3.48 14.86 -7.03
CA GLU A 31 3.09 15.97 -7.91
C GLU A 31 4.05 17.15 -7.78
N VAL A 32 4.77 17.22 -6.65
CA VAL A 32 5.79 18.23 -6.34
C VAL A 32 7.22 17.76 -6.67
N ASN A 33 7.46 16.43 -6.75
CA ASN A 33 8.80 15.89 -7.01
C ASN A 33 8.73 14.57 -7.81
N PRO A 34 8.73 14.64 -9.15
CA PRO A 34 8.50 13.48 -10.04
C PRO A 34 9.61 12.41 -10.00
N GLN A 35 10.72 12.61 -9.30
CA GLN A 35 11.83 11.66 -9.20
C GLN A 35 11.68 10.59 -8.10
N GLY A 36 10.46 10.34 -7.66
CA GLY A 36 10.14 9.01 -7.23
C GLY A 36 10.45 8.62 -5.79
N ASP A 37 9.42 8.57 -4.99
CA ASP A 37 9.42 7.76 -3.78
C ASP A 37 9.23 6.29 -4.19
N LEU A 38 10.28 5.49 -4.01
CA LEU A 38 10.32 4.08 -4.41
C LEU A 38 9.23 3.24 -3.70
N ALA A 39 8.88 3.57 -2.45
CA ALA A 39 7.76 2.92 -1.75
C ALA A 39 6.43 3.15 -2.47
N TYR A 40 6.27 4.33 -3.05
CA TYR A 40 5.06 4.65 -3.80
C TYR A 40 4.92 3.80 -5.05
N ILE A 41 6.02 3.54 -5.79
CA ILE A 41 5.99 2.71 -7.00
C ILE A 41 5.43 1.33 -6.68
N PHE A 42 5.89 0.71 -5.59
CA PHE A 42 5.37 -0.58 -5.15
C PHE A 42 3.94 -0.46 -4.61
N ALA A 43 3.64 0.52 -3.78
CA ALA A 43 2.32 0.68 -3.18
C ALA A 43 1.17 0.89 -4.18
N VAL A 44 1.43 1.60 -5.28
CA VAL A 44 0.42 1.84 -6.34
C VAL A 44 0.42 0.79 -7.44
N PHE A 45 1.40 -0.10 -7.45
CA PHE A 45 1.46 -1.18 -8.43
C PHE A 45 0.23 -2.08 -8.28
N LYS A 46 -0.34 -2.47 -9.41
CA LYS A 46 -1.48 -3.38 -9.51
C LYS A 46 -1.00 -4.70 -10.09
N PRO A 47 -0.75 -5.70 -9.25
CA PRO A 47 -0.36 -7.01 -9.72
C PRO A 47 -1.53 -7.68 -10.45
N SER A 48 -1.24 -8.47 -11.48
CA SER A 48 -2.21 -9.26 -12.21
C SER A 48 -1.85 -10.74 -12.17
N LEU A 49 -2.87 -11.60 -12.20
CA LEU A 49 -2.67 -13.04 -12.22
C LEU A 49 -2.27 -13.53 -13.61
N THR A 50 -1.42 -14.55 -13.62
CA THR A 50 -1.22 -15.40 -14.81
C THR A 50 -2.41 -16.33 -15.01
N ASP A 51 -2.48 -17.04 -16.13
CA ASP A 51 -3.50 -18.09 -16.33
C ASP A 51 -3.38 -19.19 -15.26
N LYS A 52 -2.16 -19.55 -14.83
CA LYS A 52 -1.91 -20.46 -13.71
C LYS A 52 -2.52 -19.92 -12.42
N GLY A 53 -2.32 -18.63 -12.13
CA GLY A 53 -2.88 -17.98 -10.94
C GLY A 53 -4.40 -17.97 -10.94
N LYS A 54 -5.03 -17.69 -12.07
CA LYS A 54 -6.51 -17.74 -12.23
C LYS A 54 -7.05 -19.15 -12.07
N CYS A 55 -6.38 -20.15 -12.66
CA CYS A 55 -6.74 -21.54 -12.45
C CYS A 55 -6.68 -21.93 -10.98
N GLU A 56 -5.59 -21.55 -10.27
CA GLU A 56 -5.42 -21.87 -8.86
C GLU A 56 -6.45 -21.15 -7.99
N LEU A 57 -6.75 -19.89 -8.26
CA LEU A 57 -7.80 -19.14 -7.55
C LEU A 57 -9.16 -19.86 -7.60
N ASN A 58 -9.51 -20.43 -8.77
CA ASN A 58 -10.79 -21.10 -8.98
C ASN A 58 -10.80 -22.53 -8.41
N SER A 59 -9.72 -23.27 -8.59
CA SER A 59 -9.66 -24.71 -8.25
C SER A 59 -9.19 -24.98 -6.83
N ARG A 60 -8.33 -24.09 -6.26
CA ARG A 60 -7.71 -24.21 -4.95
C ARG A 60 -6.99 -25.55 -4.72
N LEU A 61 -6.41 -26.11 -5.78
CA LEU A 61 -5.79 -27.43 -5.75
C LEU A 61 -4.50 -27.47 -4.91
N SER A 62 -3.77 -26.37 -4.85
CA SER A 62 -2.51 -26.30 -4.08
C SER A 62 -2.71 -26.25 -2.56
N GLY A 63 -3.94 -25.99 -2.10
CA GLY A 63 -4.25 -25.97 -0.68
C GLY A 63 -3.52 -24.88 0.12
N PHE A 64 -3.27 -23.74 -0.50
CA PHE A 64 -2.65 -22.57 0.16
C PHE A 64 -3.52 -22.04 1.29
N ASP A 65 -2.93 -21.22 2.14
CA ASP A 65 -3.68 -20.53 3.19
C ASP A 65 -4.66 -19.48 2.59
N ASN A 66 -5.62 -19.08 3.40
CA ASN A 66 -6.62 -18.12 2.98
C ASN A 66 -6.04 -16.75 2.59
N ASN A 67 -4.87 -16.37 3.13
CA ASN A 67 -4.25 -15.10 2.83
C ASN A 67 -3.77 -15.06 1.37
N ILE A 68 -3.18 -16.15 0.89
CA ILE A 68 -2.74 -16.27 -0.51
C ILE A 68 -3.94 -16.17 -1.45
N TYR A 69 -5.02 -16.90 -1.19
CA TYR A 69 -6.23 -16.83 -2.02
C TYR A 69 -6.91 -15.46 -1.98
N ASN A 70 -6.91 -14.79 -0.84
CA ASN A 70 -7.42 -13.43 -0.73
C ASN A 70 -6.58 -12.47 -1.58
N ILE A 71 -5.25 -12.57 -1.51
CA ILE A 71 -4.34 -11.73 -2.31
C ILE A 71 -4.55 -12.01 -3.81
N PHE A 72 -4.65 -13.28 -4.23
CA PHE A 72 -4.94 -13.64 -5.61
C PHE A 72 -6.27 -13.05 -6.08
N ASN A 73 -7.32 -13.14 -5.26
CA ASN A 73 -8.62 -12.55 -5.57
C ASN A 73 -8.53 -11.03 -5.73
N TYR A 74 -7.76 -10.34 -4.90
CA TYR A 74 -7.56 -8.90 -5.03
C TYR A 74 -6.71 -8.53 -6.25
N CYS A 75 -5.72 -9.35 -6.62
CA CYS A 75 -4.97 -9.19 -7.87
C CYS A 75 -5.88 -9.36 -9.09
N ASP A 76 -6.79 -10.33 -9.09
CA ASP A 76 -7.76 -10.56 -10.18
C ASP A 76 -8.75 -9.39 -10.31
N ASN A 77 -9.10 -8.76 -9.19
CA ASN A 77 -9.93 -7.55 -9.12
C ASN A 77 -9.14 -6.24 -9.39
N ASN A 78 -7.87 -6.33 -9.83
CA ASN A 78 -7.03 -5.20 -10.23
C ASN A 78 -6.80 -4.16 -9.10
N LEU A 79 -6.74 -4.61 -7.85
CA LEU A 79 -6.38 -3.76 -6.71
C LEU A 79 -4.87 -3.48 -6.68
N SER A 80 -4.50 -2.31 -6.22
CA SER A 80 -3.09 -1.96 -5.95
C SER A 80 -2.58 -2.67 -4.69
N ILE A 81 -1.26 -2.78 -4.57
CA ILE A 81 -0.61 -3.35 -3.37
C ILE A 81 -1.10 -2.68 -2.08
N SER A 82 -1.26 -1.35 -2.09
CA SER A 82 -1.77 -0.63 -0.92
C SER A 82 -3.23 -0.95 -0.61
N GLU A 83 -4.08 -1.11 -1.63
CA GLU A 83 -5.47 -1.53 -1.46
C GLU A 83 -5.55 -2.97 -0.94
N ILE A 84 -4.68 -3.86 -1.43
CA ILE A 84 -4.56 -5.24 -0.93
C ILE A 84 -4.15 -5.24 0.54
N ALA A 85 -3.11 -4.47 0.91
CA ALA A 85 -2.66 -4.34 2.28
C ALA A 85 -3.78 -3.87 3.22
N LEU A 86 -4.59 -2.93 2.74
CA LEU A 86 -5.76 -2.38 3.42
C LEU A 86 -6.83 -3.43 3.68
N ASN A 87 -7.21 -4.16 2.63
CA ASN A 87 -8.28 -5.14 2.70
C ASN A 87 -7.89 -6.42 3.46
N THR A 88 -6.59 -6.71 3.56
CA THR A 88 -6.05 -7.85 4.30
C THR A 88 -5.60 -7.51 5.72
N TYR A 89 -5.54 -6.22 6.09
CA TYR A 89 -4.95 -5.74 7.34
C TYR A 89 -3.47 -6.13 7.52
N MET A 90 -2.77 -6.35 6.41
CA MET A 90 -1.35 -6.70 6.39
C MET A 90 -0.47 -5.47 6.18
N SER A 91 0.78 -5.56 6.62
CA SER A 91 1.80 -4.58 6.29
C SER A 91 2.25 -4.71 4.83
N LEU A 92 2.84 -3.65 4.26
CA LEU A 92 3.43 -3.73 2.93
C LEU A 92 4.59 -4.73 2.87
N GLU A 93 5.30 -4.95 4.00
CA GLU A 93 6.34 -5.97 4.14
C GLU A 93 5.76 -7.38 3.95
N GLU A 94 4.64 -7.69 4.60
CA GLU A 94 3.95 -8.97 4.47
C GLU A 94 3.41 -9.18 3.05
N ILE A 95 2.75 -8.16 2.47
CA ILE A 95 2.26 -8.22 1.09
C ILE A 95 3.41 -8.40 0.09
N ALA A 96 4.56 -7.75 0.30
CA ALA A 96 5.73 -7.94 -0.55
C ALA A 96 6.21 -9.40 -0.55
N GLY A 97 6.16 -10.07 0.60
CA GLY A 97 6.48 -11.49 0.70
C GLY A 97 5.54 -12.37 -0.13
N TYR A 98 4.23 -12.17 0.00
CA TYR A 98 3.22 -12.90 -0.78
C TYR A 98 3.29 -12.59 -2.28
N PHE A 99 3.52 -11.32 -2.62
CA PHE A 99 3.70 -10.90 -4.01
C PHE A 99 4.88 -11.61 -4.66
N LEU A 100 6.05 -11.60 -4.01
CA LEU A 100 7.23 -12.30 -4.53
C LEU A 100 7.02 -13.81 -4.64
N PHE A 101 6.37 -14.42 -3.65
CA PHE A 101 5.97 -15.83 -3.74
C PHE A 101 5.11 -16.07 -4.98
N GLY A 102 4.09 -15.23 -5.21
CA GLY A 102 3.23 -15.34 -6.37
C GLY A 102 3.95 -15.19 -7.71
N VAL A 103 4.96 -14.29 -7.78
CA VAL A 103 5.80 -14.10 -8.98
C VAL A 103 6.76 -15.27 -9.17
N ASP A 104 7.47 -15.70 -8.11
CA ASP A 104 8.46 -16.79 -8.17
C ASP A 104 7.80 -18.10 -8.58
N GLU A 105 6.60 -18.39 -8.08
CA GLU A 105 5.82 -19.57 -8.42
C GLU A 105 5.01 -19.43 -9.72
N GLY A 106 5.04 -18.27 -10.35
CA GLY A 106 4.38 -18.00 -11.62
C GLY A 106 2.84 -17.88 -11.53
N TYR A 107 2.29 -17.54 -10.36
CA TYR A 107 0.87 -17.23 -10.17
C TYR A 107 0.56 -15.76 -10.46
N ILE A 108 1.50 -14.86 -10.18
CA ILE A 108 1.40 -13.43 -10.46
C ILE A 108 2.34 -13.11 -11.63
N GLN A 109 1.90 -12.22 -12.52
CA GLN A 109 2.69 -11.79 -13.67
C GLN A 109 3.92 -11.02 -13.21
N LEU A 110 5.04 -11.28 -13.88
CA LEU A 110 6.27 -10.52 -13.67
C LEU A 110 6.02 -9.05 -14.06
N PRO A 111 6.32 -8.08 -13.17
CA PRO A 111 6.16 -6.68 -13.51
C PRO A 111 7.20 -6.23 -14.55
N ASP A 112 6.78 -5.38 -15.49
CA ASP A 112 7.68 -4.82 -16.53
C ASP A 112 8.77 -3.92 -15.89
N ASN A 113 8.48 -3.29 -14.76
CA ASN A 113 9.42 -2.45 -14.05
C ASN A 113 10.17 -3.26 -12.97
N SER A 114 11.46 -3.53 -13.21
CA SER A 114 12.33 -4.25 -12.29
C SER A 114 12.47 -3.60 -10.90
N GLN A 115 12.28 -2.28 -10.80
CA GLN A 115 12.32 -1.58 -9.51
C GLN A 115 11.22 -2.08 -8.55
N ILE A 116 10.09 -2.55 -9.07
CA ILE A 116 9.02 -3.13 -8.25
C ILE A 116 9.52 -4.39 -7.54
N LEU A 117 10.22 -5.26 -8.26
CA LEU A 117 10.80 -6.48 -7.69
C LEU A 117 11.92 -6.16 -6.68
N ASN A 118 12.77 -5.19 -6.99
CA ASN A 118 13.85 -4.78 -6.09
C ASN A 118 13.28 -4.27 -4.76
N ILE A 119 12.27 -3.42 -4.83
CA ILE A 119 11.64 -2.89 -3.62
C ILE A 119 10.92 -4.01 -2.87
N ALA A 120 10.13 -4.83 -3.56
CA ALA A 120 9.45 -5.96 -2.95
C ALA A 120 10.45 -6.90 -2.25
N GLY A 121 11.58 -7.22 -2.90
CA GLY A 121 12.65 -8.05 -2.32
C GLY A 121 13.28 -7.44 -1.07
N PHE A 122 13.49 -6.11 -1.09
CA PHE A 122 14.01 -5.39 0.07
C PHE A 122 13.00 -5.34 1.23
N LEU A 123 11.74 -5.06 0.94
CA LEU A 123 10.66 -5.03 1.95
C LEU A 123 10.44 -6.40 2.56
N ALA A 124 10.32 -7.43 1.75
CA ALA A 124 10.16 -8.82 2.20
C ALA A 124 11.40 -9.39 2.92
N GLY A 125 12.51 -8.66 2.96
CA GLY A 125 13.75 -9.09 3.61
C GLY A 125 14.58 -10.10 2.81
N LYS A 126 14.24 -10.34 1.53
CA LYS A 126 15.08 -11.14 0.62
C LYS A 126 16.43 -10.47 0.37
N PHE A 127 16.44 -9.14 0.31
CA PHE A 127 17.65 -8.33 0.09
C PHE A 127 18.02 -7.54 1.33
N ARG A 128 19.31 -7.56 1.66
CA ARG A 128 19.91 -6.64 2.62
C ARG A 128 20.15 -5.28 1.95
N THR A 129 20.44 -4.25 2.74
CA THR A 129 20.64 -2.89 2.22
C THR A 129 21.69 -2.81 1.10
N GLY A 130 22.81 -3.54 1.21
CA GLY A 130 23.83 -3.57 0.17
C GLY A 130 23.35 -4.25 -1.12
N GLU A 131 22.68 -5.38 -0.97
CA GLU A 131 22.12 -6.15 -2.10
C GLU A 131 21.04 -5.35 -2.82
N TYR A 132 20.23 -4.57 -2.08
CA TYR A 132 19.25 -3.66 -2.69
C TYR A 132 19.94 -2.66 -3.63
N PHE A 133 21.02 -1.99 -3.17
CA PHE A 133 21.75 -1.02 -3.99
C PHE A 133 22.49 -1.66 -5.17
N LEU A 134 22.90 -2.93 -5.05
CA LEU A 134 23.43 -3.72 -6.15
C LEU A 134 22.35 -3.98 -7.21
N GLN A 135 21.17 -4.42 -6.81
CA GLN A 135 20.06 -4.71 -7.73
C GLN A 135 19.49 -3.41 -8.37
N ASP A 136 19.57 -2.30 -7.67
CA ASP A 136 19.21 -0.97 -8.20
C ASP A 136 20.27 -0.42 -9.18
N GLY A 137 21.43 -1.07 -9.28
CA GLY A 137 22.55 -0.64 -10.13
C GLY A 137 23.32 0.56 -9.59
N ALA A 138 23.07 0.96 -8.34
CA ALA A 138 23.78 2.07 -7.70
C ALA A 138 25.23 1.71 -7.35
N ILE A 139 25.50 0.44 -7.08
CA ILE A 139 26.83 -0.12 -6.81
C ILE A 139 27.06 -1.37 -7.65
N SER A 140 28.32 -1.68 -7.96
CA SER A 140 28.70 -2.94 -8.61
C SER A 140 28.92 -4.06 -7.58
N GLU A 141 28.92 -5.31 -8.04
CA GLU A 141 29.21 -6.48 -7.21
C GLU A 141 30.58 -6.36 -6.52
N GLN A 142 31.61 -5.96 -7.27
CA GLN A 142 32.96 -5.74 -6.73
C GLN A 142 32.97 -4.66 -5.65
N GLN A 143 32.24 -3.56 -5.84
CA GLN A 143 32.13 -2.51 -4.83
C GLN A 143 31.41 -3.00 -3.57
N LEU A 144 30.40 -3.88 -3.72
CA LEU A 144 29.71 -4.47 -2.58
C LEU A 144 30.65 -5.39 -1.80
N ASP A 145 31.42 -6.25 -2.48
CA ASP A 145 32.36 -7.16 -1.85
C ASP A 145 33.47 -6.39 -1.09
N ASP A 146 34.04 -5.36 -1.72
CA ASP A 146 35.02 -4.48 -1.08
C ASP A 146 34.42 -3.78 0.16
N ALA A 147 33.16 -3.35 0.08
CA ALA A 147 32.47 -2.73 1.20
C ALA A 147 32.24 -3.70 2.36
N VAL A 148 31.87 -4.96 2.07
CA VAL A 148 31.70 -6.03 3.06
C VAL A 148 33.03 -6.31 3.76
N LEU A 149 34.12 -6.47 3.02
CA LEU A 149 35.47 -6.70 3.57
C LEU A 149 35.89 -5.53 4.49
N ASN A 150 35.72 -4.30 4.02
CA ASN A 150 36.01 -3.12 4.83
C ASN A 150 35.17 -3.05 6.11
N TYR A 151 33.90 -3.40 6.02
CA TYR A 151 32.99 -3.43 7.15
C TYR A 151 33.44 -4.45 8.21
N GLU A 152 33.76 -5.68 7.78
CA GLU A 152 34.20 -6.72 8.70
C GLU A 152 35.51 -6.37 9.39
N HIS A 153 36.45 -5.78 8.68
CA HIS A 153 37.78 -5.47 9.22
C HIS A 153 37.81 -4.22 10.10
N ARG A 154 37.02 -3.19 9.79
CA ARG A 154 37.11 -1.86 10.44
C ARG A 154 35.85 -1.39 11.12
N ALA A 155 34.73 -1.42 10.42
CA ALA A 155 33.50 -0.76 10.86
C ALA A 155 32.78 -1.58 11.94
N LYS A 156 32.79 -2.90 11.85
CA LYS A 156 32.18 -3.82 12.83
C LYS A 156 32.80 -3.64 14.22
N LYS A 157 34.11 -3.44 14.27
CA LYS A 157 34.85 -3.18 15.53
C LYS A 157 34.44 -1.84 16.18
N ASN A 158 33.97 -0.89 15.39
CA ASN A 158 33.58 0.45 15.84
C ASN A 158 32.05 0.61 16.02
N ASN A 159 31.29 -0.50 16.07
CA ASN A 159 29.82 -0.49 16.19
C ASN A 159 29.07 0.29 15.09
N LYS A 160 29.69 0.49 13.94
CA LYS A 160 29.05 1.16 12.81
C LYS A 160 28.13 0.20 12.06
N LYS A 161 27.01 0.70 11.57
CA LYS A 161 26.11 -0.07 10.72
C LYS A 161 26.66 -0.15 9.29
N PHE A 162 26.42 -1.26 8.58
CA PHE A 162 26.91 -1.47 7.22
C PHE A 162 26.58 -0.33 6.24
N GLY A 163 25.34 0.19 6.31
CA GLY A 163 24.94 1.33 5.48
C GLY A 163 25.80 2.60 5.68
N GLN A 164 26.32 2.82 6.87
CA GLN A 164 27.26 3.93 7.13
C GLN A 164 28.62 3.69 6.45
N SER A 165 29.06 2.43 6.39
CA SER A 165 30.27 2.07 5.66
C SER A 165 30.15 2.33 4.15
N LEU A 166 28.97 2.09 3.55
CA LEU A 166 28.71 2.41 2.15
C LEU A 166 28.82 3.92 1.89
N ILE A 167 28.35 4.76 2.82
CA ILE A 167 28.47 6.22 2.72
C ILE A 167 29.94 6.66 2.84
N GLU A 168 30.68 6.12 3.81
CA GLU A 168 32.08 6.45 4.04
C GLU A 168 32.98 6.08 2.85
N LEU A 169 32.62 5.02 2.12
CA LEU A 169 33.28 4.61 0.88
C LEU A 169 32.81 5.42 -0.33
N GLY A 170 31.86 6.35 -0.14
CA GLY A 170 31.34 7.18 -1.23
C GLY A 170 30.49 6.42 -2.25
N LEU A 171 30.02 5.20 -1.93
CA LEU A 171 29.25 4.35 -2.81
C LEU A 171 27.78 4.79 -2.90
N ILE A 172 27.23 5.29 -1.80
CA ILE A 172 25.88 5.84 -1.72
C ILE A 172 25.87 7.14 -0.93
N SER A 173 24.84 7.95 -1.13
CA SER A 173 24.64 9.16 -0.34
C SER A 173 23.84 8.86 0.94
N ASP A 174 24.00 9.70 1.96
CA ASP A 174 23.21 9.65 3.20
C ASP A 174 21.70 9.77 2.91
N LYS A 175 21.33 10.58 1.92
CA LYS A 175 19.95 10.72 1.46
C LYS A 175 19.37 9.41 0.94
N GLN A 176 20.10 8.68 0.09
CA GLN A 176 19.66 7.39 -0.44
C GLN A 176 19.48 6.36 0.68
N LEU A 177 20.45 6.28 1.61
CA LEU A 177 20.33 5.36 2.74
C LEU A 177 19.12 5.69 3.62
N LYS A 178 18.95 6.94 3.99
CA LYS A 178 17.80 7.38 4.81
C LYS A 178 16.48 7.10 4.13
N THR A 179 16.38 7.37 2.83
CA THR A 179 15.18 7.09 2.04
C THR A 179 14.81 5.62 2.11
N ILE A 180 15.74 4.69 1.80
CA ILE A 180 15.41 3.27 1.78
C ILE A 180 15.11 2.70 3.17
N LEU A 181 15.77 3.21 4.20
CA LEU A 181 15.47 2.81 5.58
C LEU A 181 14.10 3.32 6.05
N SER A 182 13.73 4.55 5.70
CA SER A 182 12.40 5.09 6.02
C SER A 182 11.28 4.31 5.33
N ILE A 183 11.49 3.90 4.08
CA ILE A 183 10.56 3.04 3.35
C ILE A 183 10.34 1.72 4.10
N LYS A 184 11.41 1.09 4.58
CA LYS A 184 11.31 -0.16 5.33
C LYS A 184 10.56 0.00 6.65
N GLU A 185 10.77 1.11 7.35
CA GLU A 185 10.04 1.40 8.60
C GLU A 185 8.55 1.68 8.35
N ILE A 186 8.21 2.38 7.27
CA ILE A 186 6.81 2.61 6.89
C ILE A 186 6.15 1.29 6.49
N ALA A 187 6.84 0.45 5.72
CA ALA A 187 6.31 -0.80 5.21
C ALA A 187 5.98 -1.84 6.30
N LYS A 188 6.61 -1.75 7.48
CA LYS A 188 6.31 -2.62 8.64
C LYS A 188 5.01 -2.26 9.35
N LYS A 189 4.51 -1.04 9.15
CA LYS A 189 3.30 -0.60 9.82
C LYS A 189 2.10 -1.35 9.23
N ARG A 190 1.39 -2.08 10.08
CA ARG A 190 0.09 -2.63 9.73
C ARG A 190 -0.96 -1.55 9.79
N PHE A 191 -2.02 -1.72 9.02
CA PHE A 191 -3.26 -0.98 9.24
C PHE A 191 -3.89 -1.47 10.55
N ILE A 192 -3.49 -0.86 11.64
CA ILE A 192 -4.21 -0.97 12.91
C ILE A 192 -4.98 0.34 13.05
N LEU A 193 -6.30 0.27 13.08
CA LEU A 193 -7.12 1.37 13.60
C LEU A 193 -6.64 1.58 15.04
N ASP A 194 -5.82 2.60 15.26
CA ASP A 194 -5.54 3.03 16.62
C ASP A 194 -6.90 3.42 17.24
N HIS A 195 -7.18 2.86 18.41
CA HIS A 195 -8.42 3.19 19.14
C HIS A 195 -8.55 4.71 19.38
N ASN A 196 -7.44 5.43 19.37
CA ASN A 196 -7.39 6.89 19.47
C ASN A 196 -7.68 7.61 18.14
N ASP A 197 -7.50 6.92 16.99
CA ASP A 197 -7.80 7.45 15.65
C ASP A 197 -9.26 7.19 15.22
N ILE A 198 -9.99 6.37 15.99
CA ILE A 198 -11.43 6.25 15.80
C ILE A 198 -12.04 7.58 16.25
N PRO A 199 -12.67 8.36 15.36
CA PRO A 199 -13.36 9.57 15.76
C PRO A 199 -14.28 9.16 16.91
N LYS A 200 -14.04 9.69 18.11
CA LYS A 200 -15.01 9.56 19.18
C LYS A 200 -16.29 10.12 18.59
N VAL A 201 -17.28 9.25 18.38
CA VAL A 201 -18.61 9.66 17.94
C VAL A 201 -19.12 10.54 19.08
N THR A 202 -18.78 11.83 18.97
CA THR A 202 -19.11 12.85 19.98
C THR A 202 -20.60 13.14 20.02
N GLU A 203 -21.32 12.68 18.99
CA GLU A 203 -22.79 12.60 18.99
C GLU A 203 -23.09 11.14 18.60
N ALA A 204 -23.72 10.43 19.54
CA ALA A 204 -24.44 9.22 19.18
C ALA A 204 -25.38 9.64 18.04
N VAL A 205 -25.06 9.23 16.81
CA VAL A 205 -25.99 9.42 15.70
C VAL A 205 -27.22 8.71 16.17
N ASP A 206 -28.26 9.48 16.46
CA ASP A 206 -29.53 8.94 16.92
C ASP A 206 -30.11 8.16 15.74
N TYR A 207 -29.65 6.92 15.61
CA TYR A 207 -30.05 6.01 14.55
C TYR A 207 -31.57 5.81 14.59
N GLU A 208 -32.21 5.83 15.77
CA GLU A 208 -33.65 5.76 15.91
C GLU A 208 -34.32 6.97 15.27
N LYS A 209 -33.80 8.17 15.50
CA LYS A 209 -34.33 9.39 14.89
C LYS A 209 -34.13 9.39 13.37
N ARG A 210 -33.00 8.88 12.89
CA ARG A 210 -32.71 8.77 11.45
C ARG A 210 -33.58 7.72 10.77
N ILE A 211 -33.82 6.57 11.43
CA ILE A 211 -34.75 5.54 10.95
C ILE A 211 -36.17 6.12 10.89
N LYS A 212 -36.61 6.79 11.94
CA LYS A 212 -37.94 7.42 12.01
C LYS A 212 -38.15 8.46 10.90
N ASN A 213 -37.16 9.27 10.62
CA ASN A 213 -37.21 10.25 9.53
C ASN A 213 -37.27 9.55 8.15
N LEU A 214 -36.50 8.50 7.93
CA LEU A 214 -36.51 7.73 6.69
C LEU A 214 -37.82 6.98 6.48
N GLU A 215 -38.44 6.45 7.56
CA GLU A 215 -39.76 5.82 7.49
C GLU A 215 -40.85 6.83 7.15
N GLU A 216 -40.77 8.04 7.70
CA GLU A 216 -41.72 9.13 7.40
C GLU A 216 -41.58 9.61 5.96
N GLU A 217 -40.34 9.73 5.45
CA GLU A 217 -40.07 10.07 4.08
C GLU A 217 -40.56 9.00 3.08
N ASN A 218 -40.32 7.73 3.38
CA ASN A 218 -40.85 6.60 2.63
C ASN A 218 -42.40 6.59 2.60
N ARG A 219 -43.06 6.92 3.74
CA ARG A 219 -44.51 7.03 3.79
C ARG A 219 -45.01 8.16 2.90
N LYS A 220 -44.35 9.33 2.90
CA LYS A 220 -44.72 10.46 2.05
C LYS A 220 -44.55 10.11 0.55
N LEU A 221 -43.47 9.43 0.18
CA LEU A 221 -43.21 8.97 -1.18
C LEU A 221 -44.29 7.95 -1.64
N ARG A 222 -44.64 6.98 -0.80
CA ARG A 222 -45.69 5.99 -1.13
C ARG A 222 -47.05 6.67 -1.35
N ASN A 223 -47.44 7.63 -0.49
CA ASN A 223 -48.65 8.39 -0.66
C ASN A 223 -48.65 9.16 -1.99
N ARG A 224 -47.51 9.80 -2.34
CA ARG A 224 -47.37 10.52 -3.59
C ARG A 224 -47.49 9.63 -4.81
N ILE A 225 -46.89 8.44 -4.75
CA ILE A 225 -47.02 7.43 -5.81
C ILE A 225 -48.47 7.01 -5.99
N ASN A 226 -49.19 6.75 -4.89
CA ASN A 226 -50.62 6.37 -4.93
C ASN A 226 -51.51 7.49 -5.49
N GLU A 227 -51.22 8.76 -5.16
CA GLU A 227 -51.92 9.92 -5.73
C GLU A 227 -51.70 10.00 -7.26
N LEU A 228 -50.45 9.79 -7.73
CA LEU A 228 -50.13 9.81 -9.15
C LEU A 228 -50.75 8.64 -9.92
N LEU A 229 -50.80 7.46 -9.31
CA LEU A 229 -51.45 6.30 -9.93
C LEU A 229 -52.96 6.50 -10.04
N ASN A 230 -53.61 7.06 -8.98
CA ASN A 230 -55.02 7.33 -8.98
C ASN A 230 -55.42 8.52 -9.90
N SER A 231 -54.54 9.47 -10.13
CA SER A 231 -54.76 10.59 -11.06
C SER A 231 -54.68 10.15 -12.52
N ASN A 232 -53.78 9.20 -12.84
CA ASN A 232 -53.67 8.64 -14.17
C ASN A 232 -54.78 7.64 -14.53
N GLY A 233 -55.44 7.02 -13.54
CA GLY A 233 -56.58 6.11 -13.75
C GLY A 233 -57.92 6.81 -13.99
N LYS A 234 -58.00 8.14 -13.92
CA LYS A 234 -59.24 8.88 -14.20
C LYS A 234 -59.32 9.53 -15.60
N ASN A 235 -58.30 9.34 -16.41
CA ASN A 235 -58.22 9.90 -17.77
C ASN A 235 -58.28 8.82 -18.86
N VAL A 236 -58.96 7.68 -18.63
CA VAL A 236 -59.30 6.69 -19.64
C VAL A 236 -60.80 6.54 -19.69
#